data_eb24fcbb0e482382e282cb5b21b0be73
#
_entry.id   eb24fcbb0e482382e282cb5b21b0be73
#
_cell.length_a   1.000
_cell.length_b   1.000
_cell.length_c   1.000
_cell.angle_alpha   90.00
_cell.angle_beta   90.00
_cell.angle_gamma   90.00
#
_symmetry.space_group_name_H-M   'P 1'
#
loop_
_entity.id
_entity.type
_entity.pdbx_description
1 polymer ?
#
loop_
_entity_poly.entity_id
_entity_poly.type
_entity_poly.pdbx_seq_one_letter_code
_entity_poly.pdbx_strand_id
1 'polypeptide(L)'
;MEFLTRITVQGLSILSTLFVLAIGFGVLLIVIMFLIDANQSKNAVRRNFPVVGRFRDLFARLGEFFRQYFFALDREEMPFNRAERDWIYTSAAGEDNTQPFGSTRSLNIVGTPIFANAPFPILEETNESPELTFGEGCAQPYRIHQLINISGMSYGALSKPAIQSLSRGAKLAGCWLNTGEGGLSPYHLEGGCDIIFQIGTAKYGVRDENGEFSEEKYREVTGHPEVKMTELKLAQGAKPGKGGLLPGSKVTSEIADVRGIPEGEDSVSPNRHPEIDSVDDLLDFIVRLREVSGKPVGIKTVVSSKRWLDEFCKGINARGPESAPDFITVDGGDGGTGAAPMALMDNVGLTLREALPMLVDALREHGLRQRIKVIASGKLAVPAEVAWAYCTGADAVNTARGFMFSIGCIQAMACNTNNCPTGITTHKPHLQDGIVPETKAKSVAFYVKRMEKDVEMIAHSCGVEHARFLRRSHVRIVQANGRSVPMDDLYPEMEDLR
;
A
#
# COMPACT_ATOMS: atom_id res chain seq x y z
N MET A 1 35.34 61.36 -0.87
CA MET A 1 36.17 60.20 -0.45
C MET A 1 36.07 59.91 1.05
N GLU A 2 36.20 60.87 1.96
CA GLU A 2 36.09 60.62 3.43
C GLU A 2 34.77 59.95 3.89
N PHE A 3 33.65 60.35 3.32
CA PHE A 3 32.35 59.79 3.68
C PHE A 3 32.22 58.26 3.36
N LEU A 4 32.70 57.85 2.19
CA LEU A 4 32.73 56.45 1.78
C LEU A 4 33.71 55.62 2.63
N THR A 5 34.90 56.23 2.96
CA THR A 5 35.89 55.57 3.83
C THR A 5 35.32 55.35 5.23
N ARG A 6 34.57 56.31 5.77
CA ARG A 6 33.95 56.21 7.08
C ARG A 6 32.88 55.15 7.16
N ILE A 7 32.03 55.01 6.13
CA ILE A 7 31.01 53.95 6.02
C ILE A 7 31.66 52.57 5.93
N THR A 8 32.73 52.44 5.10
CA THR A 8 33.46 51.17 4.99
C THR A 8 34.13 50.77 6.28
N VAL A 9 34.78 51.69 6.99
CA VAL A 9 35.43 51.40 8.28
C VAL A 9 34.42 51.03 9.36
N GLN A 10 33.27 51.73 9.44
CA GLN A 10 32.20 51.39 10.36
C GLN A 10 31.56 50.04 10.00
N GLY A 11 31.30 49.75 8.74
CA GLY A 11 30.81 48.47 8.27
C GLY A 11 31.76 47.32 8.62
N LEU A 12 33.06 47.50 8.41
CA LEU A 12 34.09 46.52 8.75
C LEU A 12 34.19 46.27 10.26
N SER A 13 34.06 47.34 11.07
CA SER A 13 34.06 47.25 12.54
C SER A 13 32.84 46.47 13.04
N ILE A 14 31.64 46.71 12.50
CA ILE A 14 30.43 45.95 12.84
C ILE A 14 30.60 44.49 12.43
N LEU A 15 31.10 44.22 11.23
CA LEU A 15 31.32 42.87 10.73
C LEU A 15 32.33 42.09 11.60
N SER A 16 33.44 42.74 11.99
CA SER A 16 34.46 42.14 12.88
C SER A 16 33.91 41.87 14.27
N THR A 17 33.09 42.76 14.81
CA THR A 17 32.43 42.57 16.12
C THR A 17 31.43 41.39 16.06
N LEU A 18 30.60 41.32 15.02
CA LEU A 18 29.69 40.21 14.81
C LEU A 18 30.43 38.88 14.63
N PHE A 19 31.56 38.88 13.94
CA PHE A 19 32.40 37.70 13.75
C PHE A 19 33.01 37.22 15.07
N VAL A 20 33.57 38.13 15.89
CA VAL A 20 34.09 37.78 17.22
C VAL A 20 33.00 37.25 18.15
N LEU A 21 31.81 37.87 18.13
CA LEU A 21 30.64 37.38 18.90
C LEU A 21 30.19 36.00 18.44
N ALA A 22 30.16 35.75 17.13
CA ALA A 22 29.79 34.44 16.57
C ALA A 22 30.81 33.36 16.99
N ILE A 23 32.11 33.64 16.94
CA ILE A 23 33.16 32.73 17.43
C ILE A 23 33.01 32.48 18.93
N GLY A 24 32.83 33.51 19.73
CA GLY A 24 32.63 33.40 21.18
C GLY A 24 31.42 32.54 21.52
N PHE A 25 30.29 32.76 20.82
CA PHE A 25 29.10 31.96 20.95
C PHE A 25 29.33 30.50 20.51
N GLY A 26 30.04 30.27 19.41
CA GLY A 26 30.42 28.96 18.94
C GLY A 26 31.25 28.18 19.97
N VAL A 27 32.25 28.82 20.56
CA VAL A 27 33.07 28.23 21.62
C VAL A 27 32.25 27.90 22.86
N LEU A 28 31.35 28.81 23.27
CA LEU A 28 30.43 28.55 24.39
C LEU A 28 29.54 27.33 24.13
N LEU A 29 28.99 27.21 22.93
CA LEU A 29 28.19 26.04 22.53
C LEU A 29 29.00 24.74 22.60
N ILE A 30 30.25 24.78 22.12
CA ILE A 30 31.14 23.60 22.19
C ILE A 30 31.42 23.19 23.63
N VAL A 31 31.67 24.14 24.54
CA VAL A 31 31.89 23.90 25.97
C VAL A 31 30.62 23.27 26.59
N ILE A 32 29.46 23.85 26.31
CA ILE A 32 28.19 23.31 26.81
C ILE A 32 27.97 21.88 26.29
N MET A 33 28.17 21.64 24.99
CA MET A 33 28.06 20.29 24.40
C MET A 33 29.04 19.31 25.03
N PHE A 34 30.29 19.72 25.28
CA PHE A 34 31.30 18.92 25.95
C PHE A 34 30.84 18.50 27.36
N LEU A 35 30.35 19.45 28.16
CA LEU A 35 29.86 19.15 29.50
C LEU A 35 28.66 18.19 29.51
N ILE A 36 27.72 18.39 28.59
CA ILE A 36 26.55 17.49 28.44
C ILE A 36 27.02 16.08 28.05
N ASP A 37 27.91 15.97 27.05
CA ASP A 37 28.33 14.68 26.52
C ASP A 37 29.20 13.91 27.54
N ALA A 38 30.06 14.58 28.27
CA ALA A 38 30.92 13.97 29.30
C ALA A 38 30.12 13.46 30.52
N ASN A 39 29.02 14.13 30.87
CA ASN A 39 28.22 13.78 32.07
C ASN A 39 27.06 12.84 31.82
N GLN A 40 26.64 12.60 30.54
CA GLN A 40 25.56 11.68 30.22
C GLN A 40 26.04 10.21 30.25
N SER A 41 25.09 9.26 30.49
CA SER A 41 25.38 7.83 30.56
C SER A 41 24.78 7.01 29.42
N LYS A 42 23.93 7.62 28.55
CA LYS A 42 23.14 6.92 27.54
C LYS A 42 23.94 6.53 26.29
N ASN A 43 24.97 7.27 25.92
CA ASN A 43 25.75 7.06 24.71
C ASN A 43 27.24 7.02 25.02
N ALA A 44 27.81 5.81 25.00
CA ALA A 44 29.23 5.60 25.32
C ALA A 44 30.18 6.37 24.37
N VAL A 45 29.86 6.45 23.08
CA VAL A 45 30.68 7.16 22.08
C VAL A 45 30.72 8.66 22.37
N ARG A 46 29.60 9.29 22.68
CA ARG A 46 29.55 10.72 23.05
C ARG A 46 30.27 10.96 24.36
N ARG A 47 30.17 10.03 25.33
CA ARG A 47 30.85 10.16 26.61
C ARG A 47 32.38 10.07 26.48
N ASN A 48 32.85 9.12 25.68
CA ASN A 48 34.31 8.94 25.46
C ASN A 48 34.92 9.98 24.53
N PHE A 49 34.11 10.50 23.59
CA PHE A 49 34.51 11.50 22.61
C PHE A 49 33.51 12.67 22.60
N PRO A 50 33.47 13.50 23.68
CA PRO A 50 32.54 14.62 23.76
C PRO A 50 32.67 15.53 22.54
N VAL A 51 31.55 16.09 22.10
CA VAL A 51 31.38 16.91 20.88
C VAL A 51 31.64 16.13 19.59
N VAL A 52 32.83 15.53 19.44
CA VAL A 52 33.24 14.81 18.21
C VAL A 52 32.32 13.57 17.98
N GLY A 53 31.92 12.88 19.05
CA GLY A 53 31.01 11.74 18.95
C GLY A 53 29.65 12.06 18.34
N ARG A 54 29.22 13.34 18.34
CA ARG A 54 27.97 13.78 17.70
C ARG A 54 28.03 13.75 16.18
N PHE A 55 29.23 13.87 15.59
CA PHE A 55 29.40 13.76 14.14
C PHE A 55 29.01 12.38 13.62
N ARG A 56 29.23 11.32 14.41
CA ARG A 56 28.77 9.98 14.04
C ARG A 56 27.26 9.94 13.82
N ASP A 57 26.48 10.57 14.71
CA ASP A 57 25.03 10.57 14.61
C ASP A 57 24.56 11.46 13.44
N LEU A 58 25.26 12.58 13.23
CA LEU A 58 25.03 13.43 12.07
C LEU A 58 25.28 12.68 10.75
N PHE A 59 26.44 12.01 10.63
CA PHE A 59 26.77 11.24 9.42
C PHE A 59 25.88 10.01 9.24
N ALA A 60 25.40 9.37 10.32
CA ALA A 60 24.44 8.30 10.22
C ALA A 60 23.12 8.78 9.58
N ARG A 61 22.61 9.95 10.00
CA ARG A 61 21.41 10.57 9.42
C ARG A 61 21.62 11.04 7.99
N LEU A 62 22.73 11.72 7.73
CA LEU A 62 23.08 12.13 6.37
C LEU A 62 23.29 10.92 5.45
N GLY A 63 23.79 9.81 5.98
CA GLY A 63 24.00 8.58 5.23
C GLY A 63 22.74 8.00 4.63
N GLU A 64 21.58 8.13 5.28
CA GLU A 64 20.27 7.73 4.70
C GLU A 64 19.96 8.57 3.46
N PHE A 65 20.10 9.90 3.60
CA PHE A 65 19.88 10.83 2.51
C PHE A 65 20.87 10.59 1.35
N PHE A 66 22.16 10.43 1.63
CA PHE A 66 23.17 10.20 0.60
C PHE A 66 22.96 8.85 -0.11
N ARG A 67 22.59 7.78 0.60
CA ARG A 67 22.26 6.49 -0.02
C ARG A 67 21.10 6.63 -0.99
N GLN A 68 20.03 7.31 -0.57
CA GLN A 68 18.81 7.46 -1.36
C GLN A 68 19.02 8.29 -2.63
N TYR A 69 19.80 9.37 -2.56
CA TYR A 69 19.88 10.35 -3.65
C TYR A 69 21.18 10.26 -4.47
N PHE A 70 22.26 9.67 -3.94
CA PHE A 70 23.57 9.73 -4.59
C PHE A 70 24.25 8.38 -4.78
N PHE A 71 24.02 7.39 -3.93
CA PHE A 71 24.80 6.15 -3.95
C PHE A 71 24.00 4.91 -4.37
N ALA A 72 22.69 4.87 -4.18
CA ALA A 72 21.88 3.77 -4.67
C ALA A 72 21.68 3.91 -6.18
N LEU A 73 21.88 2.82 -6.93
CA LEU A 73 21.53 2.77 -8.33
C LEU A 73 20.00 2.81 -8.49
N ASP A 74 19.52 3.28 -9.65
CA ASP A 74 18.10 3.51 -9.91
C ASP A 74 17.20 2.28 -9.72
N ARG A 75 17.78 1.07 -9.70
CA ARG A 75 17.08 -0.22 -9.55
C ARG A 75 17.41 -0.96 -8.24
N GLU A 76 18.17 -0.39 -7.31
CA GLU A 76 18.65 -1.07 -6.09
C GLU A 76 17.95 -0.64 -4.81
N GLU A 77 17.37 0.56 -4.78
CA GLU A 77 16.75 1.09 -3.57
C GLU A 77 15.51 0.28 -3.15
N MET A 78 15.36 0.08 -1.85
CA MET A 78 14.23 -0.63 -1.24
C MET A 78 13.41 0.32 -0.34
N PRO A 79 12.11 0.12 -0.16
CA PRO A 79 11.25 -0.94 -0.72
C PRO A 79 10.80 -0.74 -2.17
N PHE A 80 10.89 0.49 -2.70
CA PHE A 80 10.65 0.83 -4.11
C PHE A 80 11.85 1.59 -4.65
N ASN A 81 12.37 1.14 -5.77
CA ASN A 81 13.52 1.79 -6.39
C ASN A 81 13.12 3.09 -7.12
N ARG A 82 14.13 3.90 -7.47
CA ARG A 82 13.91 5.20 -8.11
C ARG A 82 13.15 5.05 -9.42
N ALA A 83 13.50 4.09 -10.26
CA ALA A 83 12.85 3.92 -11.56
C ALA A 83 11.35 3.58 -11.45
N GLU A 84 10.96 2.80 -10.43
CA GLU A 84 9.54 2.54 -10.15
C GLU A 84 8.81 3.81 -9.69
N ARG A 85 9.43 4.59 -8.79
CA ARG A 85 8.84 5.85 -8.31
C ARG A 85 8.75 6.89 -9.41
N ASP A 86 9.78 7.03 -10.23
CA ASP A 86 9.82 7.99 -11.35
C ASP A 86 8.73 7.67 -12.38
N TRP A 87 8.53 6.38 -12.69
CA TRP A 87 7.42 5.96 -13.53
C TRP A 87 6.07 6.43 -12.96
N ILE A 88 5.87 6.25 -11.62
CA ILE A 88 4.61 6.66 -10.97
C ILE A 88 4.48 8.18 -10.96
N TYR A 89 5.53 8.92 -10.65
CA TYR A 89 5.48 10.39 -10.61
C TYR A 89 5.17 10.99 -11.98
N THR A 90 5.83 10.51 -13.04
CA THR A 90 5.59 10.91 -14.42
C THR A 90 4.15 10.59 -14.84
N SER A 91 3.69 9.37 -14.53
CA SER A 91 2.30 8.97 -14.79
C SER A 91 1.29 9.85 -14.06
N ALA A 92 1.51 10.13 -12.77
CA ALA A 92 0.64 10.97 -11.94
C ALA A 92 0.66 12.46 -12.35
N ALA A 93 1.71 12.91 -13.02
CA ALA A 93 1.79 14.23 -13.64
C ALA A 93 1.01 14.31 -14.95
N GLY A 94 0.59 13.17 -15.52
CA GLY A 94 -0.05 13.09 -16.83
C GLY A 94 0.94 13.20 -18.01
N GLU A 95 2.23 13.00 -17.72
CA GLU A 95 3.30 13.06 -18.70
C GLU A 95 3.56 11.71 -19.38
N ASP A 96 4.29 11.71 -20.50
CA ASP A 96 4.66 10.49 -21.20
C ASP A 96 5.87 9.79 -20.55
N ASN A 97 5.79 8.45 -20.43
CA ASN A 97 6.85 7.60 -19.89
C ASN A 97 7.77 7.02 -20.99
N THR A 98 7.64 7.44 -22.25
CA THR A 98 8.51 6.96 -23.34
C THR A 98 9.96 7.37 -23.10
N GLN A 99 10.88 6.41 -23.19
CA GLN A 99 12.30 6.64 -22.94
C GLN A 99 13.16 6.22 -24.14
N PRO A 100 14.26 6.93 -24.42
CA PRO A 100 15.21 6.57 -25.46
C PRO A 100 16.16 5.44 -25.02
N PHE A 101 16.97 4.94 -25.94
CA PHE A 101 18.03 3.93 -25.81
C PHE A 101 17.57 2.48 -25.59
N GLY A 102 16.42 2.18 -25.04
CA GLY A 102 15.92 0.85 -24.76
C GLY A 102 16.00 0.48 -23.27
N SER A 103 16.22 -0.82 -22.96
CA SER A 103 16.11 -1.30 -21.59
C SER A 103 17.17 -0.72 -20.64
N THR A 104 16.70 -0.17 -19.53
CA THR A 104 17.54 0.28 -18.40
C THR A 104 17.55 -0.73 -17.24
N ARG A 105 16.97 -1.93 -17.46
CA ARG A 105 16.90 -3.01 -16.47
C ARG A 105 17.69 -4.21 -16.94
N SER A 106 18.45 -4.85 -16.03
CA SER A 106 18.99 -6.17 -16.31
C SER A 106 17.87 -7.19 -16.33
N LEU A 107 17.63 -7.80 -17.49
CA LEU A 107 16.59 -8.83 -17.65
C LEU A 107 17.05 -10.23 -17.22
N ASN A 108 18.31 -10.39 -16.81
CA ASN A 108 18.89 -11.68 -16.41
C ASN A 108 18.86 -11.92 -14.88
N ILE A 109 18.23 -11.01 -14.11
CA ILE A 109 18.10 -11.17 -12.66
C ILE A 109 17.08 -12.29 -12.38
N VAL A 110 17.46 -13.25 -11.52
CA VAL A 110 16.60 -14.37 -11.11
C VAL A 110 15.27 -13.86 -10.55
N GLY A 111 14.18 -14.50 -10.98
CA GLY A 111 12.82 -14.11 -10.60
C GLY A 111 12.21 -12.99 -11.46
N THR A 112 12.97 -12.39 -12.39
CA THR A 112 12.43 -11.36 -13.30
C THR A 112 11.37 -11.97 -14.21
N PRO A 113 10.15 -11.43 -14.27
CA PRO A 113 9.15 -11.79 -15.27
C PRO A 113 9.51 -11.16 -16.61
N ILE A 114 9.41 -11.93 -17.68
CA ILE A 114 9.56 -11.50 -19.06
C ILE A 114 8.29 -11.93 -19.80
N PHE A 115 7.57 -10.99 -20.39
CA PHE A 115 6.36 -11.30 -21.15
C PHE A 115 6.73 -11.83 -22.53
N ALA A 116 6.06 -12.90 -22.95
CA ALA A 116 6.27 -13.55 -24.24
C ALA A 116 5.46 -12.81 -25.32
N ASN A 117 6.15 -12.05 -26.16
CA ASN A 117 5.49 -11.35 -27.25
C ASN A 117 4.97 -12.30 -28.34
N ALA A 118 3.82 -11.99 -28.90
CA ALA A 118 3.26 -12.67 -30.05
C ALA A 118 3.92 -12.17 -31.36
N PRO A 119 4.09 -13.05 -32.38
CA PRO A 119 4.50 -12.61 -33.72
C PRO A 119 3.51 -11.64 -34.39
N PHE A 120 2.26 -11.75 -34.03
CA PHE A 120 1.15 -10.91 -34.51
C PHE A 120 0.43 -10.33 -33.29
N PRO A 121 0.90 -9.18 -32.76
CA PRO A 121 0.26 -8.53 -31.61
C PRO A 121 -1.13 -8.01 -31.97
N ILE A 122 -1.96 -7.80 -30.95
CA ILE A 122 -3.26 -7.19 -31.12
C ILE A 122 -3.09 -5.71 -31.50
N LEU A 123 -3.89 -5.23 -32.43
CA LEU A 123 -3.93 -3.81 -32.78
C LEU A 123 -4.48 -2.99 -31.61
N GLU A 124 -3.86 -1.84 -31.35
CA GLU A 124 -4.32 -0.91 -30.32
C GLU A 124 -5.64 -0.26 -30.73
N GLU A 125 -6.73 -0.99 -30.56
CA GLU A 125 -8.09 -0.47 -30.64
C GLU A 125 -8.58 -0.17 -29.21
N THR A 126 -9.43 0.86 -29.08
CA THR A 126 -10.05 1.21 -27.80
C THR A 126 -11.18 0.22 -27.48
N ASN A 127 -10.83 -0.95 -26.99
CA ASN A 127 -11.80 -1.89 -26.47
C ASN A 127 -12.13 -1.54 -25.01
N GLU A 128 -13.42 -1.56 -24.68
CA GLU A 128 -13.83 -1.42 -23.27
C GLU A 128 -13.35 -2.62 -22.48
N SER A 129 -12.81 -2.37 -21.28
CA SER A 129 -12.40 -3.43 -20.37
C SER A 129 -13.59 -4.34 -20.03
N PRO A 130 -13.44 -5.68 -20.07
CA PRO A 130 -14.50 -6.59 -19.65
C PRO A 130 -14.96 -6.30 -18.22
N GLU A 131 -16.27 -6.33 -18.02
CA GLU A 131 -16.87 -6.15 -16.70
C GLU A 131 -16.49 -7.30 -15.77
N LEU A 132 -16.08 -7.00 -14.54
CA LEU A 132 -15.87 -7.97 -13.47
C LEU A 132 -16.98 -7.81 -12.43
N THR A 133 -17.69 -8.89 -12.13
CA THR A 133 -18.75 -8.93 -11.12
C THR A 133 -18.28 -9.62 -9.85
N PHE A 134 -18.51 -8.99 -8.71
CA PHE A 134 -18.34 -9.57 -7.37
C PHE A 134 -19.72 -9.90 -6.78
N GLY A 135 -19.83 -11.06 -6.12
CA GLY A 135 -21.05 -11.46 -5.42
C GLY A 135 -22.25 -11.65 -6.35
N GLU A 136 -22.10 -12.41 -7.43
CA GLU A 136 -23.17 -12.70 -8.40
C GLU A 136 -24.45 -13.23 -7.75
N GLY A 137 -24.32 -13.94 -6.59
CA GLY A 137 -25.45 -14.45 -5.80
C GLY A 137 -25.96 -13.50 -4.71
N CYS A 138 -25.39 -12.30 -4.57
CA CYS A 138 -25.83 -11.31 -3.56
C CYS A 138 -27.06 -10.53 -4.05
N ALA A 139 -27.83 -9.97 -3.10
CA ALA A 139 -28.94 -9.07 -3.44
C ALA A 139 -28.48 -7.81 -4.18
N GLN A 140 -27.24 -7.35 -3.91
CA GLN A 140 -26.62 -6.17 -4.52
C GLN A 140 -25.22 -6.53 -5.01
N PRO A 141 -25.06 -7.21 -6.17
CA PRO A 141 -23.75 -7.52 -6.74
C PRO A 141 -23.04 -6.23 -7.15
N TYR A 142 -21.70 -6.25 -7.11
CA TYR A 142 -20.89 -5.11 -7.51
C TYR A 142 -20.11 -5.38 -8.80
N ARG A 143 -20.07 -4.40 -9.68
CA ARG A 143 -19.47 -4.50 -11.01
C ARG A 143 -18.44 -3.41 -11.24
N ILE A 144 -17.31 -3.75 -11.88
CA ILE A 144 -16.21 -2.84 -12.15
C ILE A 144 -15.46 -3.22 -13.43
N HIS A 145 -14.89 -2.20 -14.10
CA HIS A 145 -14.06 -2.38 -15.28
C HIS A 145 -12.56 -2.19 -14.99
N GLN A 146 -12.21 -1.38 -14.00
CA GLN A 146 -10.83 -1.00 -13.68
C GLN A 146 -9.96 -2.19 -13.30
N LEU A 147 -8.69 -2.16 -13.79
CA LEU A 147 -7.68 -3.17 -13.52
C LEU A 147 -7.05 -2.97 -12.13
N ILE A 148 -6.84 -1.72 -11.73
CA ILE A 148 -6.22 -1.39 -10.45
C ILE A 148 -7.12 -0.53 -9.58
N ASN A 149 -7.01 -0.78 -8.27
CA ASN A 149 -7.86 -0.16 -7.28
C ASN A 149 -7.09 0.22 -6.02
N ILE A 150 -7.66 1.11 -5.21
CA ILE A 150 -7.01 1.62 -4.02
C ILE A 150 -7.17 0.64 -2.86
N SER A 151 -6.03 0.08 -2.41
CA SER A 151 -5.95 -0.82 -1.26
C SER A 151 -6.30 -0.11 0.06
N GLY A 152 -6.62 -0.89 1.11
CA GLY A 152 -7.02 -0.40 2.41
C GLY A 152 -6.01 0.57 3.06
N MET A 153 -6.44 1.81 3.24
CA MET A 153 -5.67 2.87 3.88
C MET A 153 -6.60 3.70 4.77
N SER A 154 -6.44 3.56 6.10
CA SER A 154 -7.37 4.15 7.06
C SER A 154 -7.16 5.66 7.25
N TYR A 155 -8.26 6.37 7.51
CA TYR A 155 -8.20 7.69 8.12
C TYR A 155 -7.61 7.57 9.53
N GLY A 156 -6.65 8.42 9.84
CA GLY A 156 -5.82 8.32 11.04
C GLY A 156 -4.42 7.76 10.72
N ALA A 157 -4.29 6.69 9.92
CA ALA A 157 -3.00 6.36 9.31
C ALA A 157 -2.63 7.40 8.25
N LEU A 158 -3.56 7.75 7.38
CA LEU A 158 -3.47 8.86 6.43
C LEU A 158 -4.17 10.12 6.99
N SER A 159 -3.73 11.26 6.51
CA SER A 159 -4.31 12.57 6.81
C SER A 159 -5.63 12.80 6.08
N LYS A 160 -6.40 13.76 6.54
CA LYS A 160 -7.64 14.23 5.91
C LYS A 160 -7.42 14.57 4.43
N PRO A 161 -6.51 15.49 4.04
CA PRO A 161 -6.34 15.85 2.63
C PRO A 161 -5.84 14.69 1.77
N ALA A 162 -5.13 13.71 2.34
CA ALA A 162 -4.73 12.52 1.61
C ALA A 162 -5.94 11.62 1.28
N ILE A 163 -6.84 11.36 2.25
CA ILE A 163 -8.07 10.59 2.01
C ILE A 163 -8.98 11.32 1.02
N GLN A 164 -9.16 12.63 1.15
CA GLN A 164 -9.95 13.43 0.21
C GLN A 164 -9.39 13.34 -1.22
N SER A 165 -8.05 13.39 -1.37
CA SER A 165 -7.38 13.24 -2.67
C SER A 165 -7.67 11.87 -3.29
N LEU A 166 -7.58 10.80 -2.48
CA LEU A 166 -7.84 9.43 -2.93
C LEU A 166 -9.31 9.21 -3.27
N SER A 167 -10.24 9.69 -2.43
CA SER A 167 -11.69 9.54 -2.65
C SER A 167 -12.14 10.24 -3.94
N ARG A 168 -11.79 11.52 -4.10
CA ARG A 168 -12.09 12.28 -5.32
C ARG A 168 -11.39 11.70 -6.56
N GLY A 169 -10.13 11.26 -6.38
CA GLY A 169 -9.36 10.66 -7.47
C GLY A 169 -9.90 9.29 -7.90
N ALA A 170 -10.34 8.47 -6.97
CA ALA A 170 -11.00 7.20 -7.24
C ALA A 170 -12.28 7.40 -8.05
N LYS A 171 -13.08 8.43 -7.71
CA LYS A 171 -14.27 8.81 -8.49
C LYS A 171 -13.94 9.19 -9.92
N LEU A 172 -12.89 10.02 -10.11
CA LEU A 172 -12.44 10.43 -11.43
C LEU A 172 -11.90 9.27 -12.26
N ALA A 173 -11.28 8.28 -11.61
CA ALA A 173 -10.71 7.10 -12.25
C ALA A 173 -11.74 5.97 -12.45
N GLY A 174 -12.86 5.98 -11.72
CA GLY A 174 -13.83 4.89 -11.71
C GLY A 174 -13.40 3.65 -10.90
N CYS A 175 -12.32 3.74 -10.11
CA CYS A 175 -11.86 2.65 -9.25
C CYS A 175 -12.44 2.77 -7.82
N TRP A 176 -12.38 1.68 -7.05
CA TRP A 176 -12.80 1.73 -5.65
C TRP A 176 -11.71 2.29 -4.71
N LEU A 177 -12.17 2.80 -3.58
CA LEU A 177 -11.33 3.12 -2.41
C LEU A 177 -11.66 2.15 -1.27
N ASN A 178 -10.68 1.43 -0.74
CA ASN A 178 -10.83 0.62 0.45
C ASN A 178 -10.51 1.45 1.70
N THR A 179 -11.43 1.47 2.68
CA THR A 179 -11.33 2.31 3.89
C THR A 179 -10.14 1.97 4.79
N GLY A 180 -9.56 0.77 4.65
CA GLY A 180 -8.70 0.23 5.70
C GLY A 180 -9.47 -0.02 7.00
N GLU A 181 -8.76 -0.48 8.02
CA GLU A 181 -9.34 -0.95 9.29
C GLU A 181 -9.73 0.15 10.30
N GLY A 182 -9.74 1.42 9.89
CA GLY A 182 -9.98 2.56 10.78
C GLY A 182 -11.44 3.03 10.88
N GLY A 183 -12.38 2.32 10.28
CA GLY A 183 -13.77 2.76 10.13
C GLY A 183 -14.00 3.61 8.88
N LEU A 184 -15.26 3.93 8.61
CA LEU A 184 -15.68 4.78 7.50
C LEU A 184 -15.69 6.25 7.96
N SER A 185 -14.81 7.08 7.41
CA SER A 185 -14.79 8.51 7.70
C SER A 185 -15.61 9.30 6.68
N PRO A 186 -16.09 10.52 7.02
CA PRO A 186 -16.76 11.41 6.08
C PRO A 186 -15.91 11.69 4.82
N TYR A 187 -14.59 11.70 4.97
CA TYR A 187 -13.66 11.98 3.86
C TYR A 187 -13.54 10.85 2.85
N HIS A 188 -13.82 9.59 3.24
CA HIS A 188 -13.95 8.48 2.30
C HIS A 188 -15.18 8.68 1.41
N LEU A 189 -16.29 9.18 1.96
CA LEU A 189 -17.55 9.41 1.24
C LEU A 189 -17.53 10.66 0.37
N GLU A 190 -16.75 11.67 0.73
CA GLU A 190 -16.75 13.01 0.13
C GLU A 190 -16.57 13.03 -1.39
N GLY A 191 -15.75 12.13 -1.93
CA GLY A 191 -15.51 12.04 -3.37
C GLY A 191 -16.63 11.35 -4.15
N GLY A 192 -17.52 10.62 -3.47
CA GLY A 192 -18.60 9.84 -4.10
C GLY A 192 -18.09 8.68 -4.96
N CYS A 193 -16.92 8.14 -4.65
CA CYS A 193 -16.38 6.93 -5.29
C CYS A 193 -17.00 5.67 -4.68
N ASP A 194 -16.83 4.54 -5.36
CA ASP A 194 -17.18 3.25 -4.81
C ASP A 194 -16.22 2.86 -3.67
N ILE A 195 -16.78 2.36 -2.57
CA ILE A 195 -16.06 2.07 -1.33
C ILE A 195 -16.12 0.59 -1.01
N ILE A 196 -14.96 0.04 -0.63
CA ILE A 196 -14.86 -1.25 0.05
C ILE A 196 -14.67 -0.96 1.54
N PHE A 197 -15.65 -1.32 2.34
CA PHE A 197 -15.55 -1.16 3.79
C PHE A 197 -14.74 -2.31 4.39
N GLN A 198 -13.63 -2.00 5.09
CA GLN A 198 -12.79 -3.02 5.69
C GLN A 198 -13.02 -3.14 7.19
N ILE A 199 -13.35 -4.35 7.65
CA ILE A 199 -13.47 -4.70 9.06
C ILE A 199 -12.14 -5.31 9.52
N GLY A 200 -11.41 -4.58 10.37
CA GLY A 200 -10.21 -5.09 11.05
C GLY A 200 -10.56 -5.77 12.38
N THR A 201 -9.55 -6.33 13.02
CA THR A 201 -9.68 -7.11 14.27
C THR A 201 -10.23 -6.33 15.46
N ALA A 202 -10.14 -4.98 15.44
CA ALA A 202 -10.77 -4.12 16.43
C ALA A 202 -12.19 -3.67 16.05
N LYS A 203 -12.68 -4.02 14.86
CA LYS A 203 -14.04 -3.71 14.36
C LYS A 203 -14.42 -2.22 14.43
N TYR A 204 -13.43 -1.32 14.23
CA TYR A 204 -13.67 0.12 14.28
C TYR A 204 -14.79 0.55 13.32
N GLY A 205 -15.69 1.41 13.84
CA GLY A 205 -16.86 1.90 13.13
C GLY A 205 -18.07 0.95 13.14
N VAL A 206 -17.88 -0.34 13.50
CA VAL A 206 -18.97 -1.34 13.56
C VAL A 206 -18.93 -2.17 14.85
N ARG A 207 -18.42 -1.60 15.93
CA ARG A 207 -18.36 -2.24 17.24
C ARG A 207 -19.28 -1.53 18.27
N ASP A 208 -19.74 -2.28 19.24
CA ASP A 208 -20.45 -1.75 20.41
C ASP A 208 -19.47 -1.17 21.47
N GLU A 209 -19.99 -0.80 22.62
CA GLU A 209 -19.23 -0.25 23.75
C GLU A 209 -18.25 -1.27 24.37
N ASN A 210 -18.53 -2.57 24.21
CA ASN A 210 -17.69 -3.65 24.69
C ASN A 210 -16.61 -4.07 23.67
N GLY A 211 -16.61 -3.47 22.47
CA GLY A 211 -15.72 -3.83 21.37
C GLY A 211 -16.20 -5.01 20.53
N GLU A 212 -17.42 -5.50 20.76
CA GLU A 212 -18.01 -6.58 20.00
C GLU A 212 -18.67 -6.08 18.71
N PHE A 213 -18.89 -7.00 17.74
CA PHE A 213 -19.51 -6.63 16.47
C PHE A 213 -20.97 -6.22 16.65
N SER A 214 -21.32 -5.01 16.15
CA SER A 214 -22.67 -4.46 16.14
C SER A 214 -23.29 -4.53 14.75
N GLU A 215 -24.30 -5.38 14.55
CA GLU A 215 -25.05 -5.46 13.29
C GLU A 215 -25.77 -4.16 12.94
N GLU A 216 -26.25 -3.42 13.95
CA GLU A 216 -26.91 -2.14 13.74
C GLU A 216 -25.96 -1.13 13.09
N LYS A 217 -24.79 -0.92 13.68
CA LYS A 217 -23.77 -0.04 13.12
C LYS A 217 -23.26 -0.53 11.76
N TYR A 218 -23.13 -1.84 11.59
CA TYR A 218 -22.72 -2.41 10.31
C TYR A 218 -23.78 -2.16 9.21
N ARG A 219 -25.07 -2.27 9.56
CA ARG A 219 -26.17 -1.93 8.64
C ARG A 219 -26.18 -0.45 8.29
N GLU A 220 -25.89 0.44 9.24
CA GLU A 220 -25.73 1.88 8.98
C GLU A 220 -24.61 2.14 7.99
N VAL A 221 -23.42 1.59 8.23
CA VAL A 221 -22.25 1.76 7.35
C VAL A 221 -22.51 1.20 5.95
N THR A 222 -23.07 -0.01 5.85
CA THR A 222 -23.35 -0.65 4.56
C THR A 222 -24.58 -0.07 3.88
N GLY A 223 -25.40 0.72 4.58
CA GLY A 223 -26.52 1.50 4.04
C GLY A 223 -26.10 2.66 3.15
N HIS A 224 -24.86 3.14 3.26
CA HIS A 224 -24.35 4.15 2.33
C HIS A 224 -24.27 3.59 0.90
N PRO A 225 -24.82 4.33 -0.10
CA PRO A 225 -24.83 3.86 -1.50
C PRO A 225 -23.43 3.71 -2.11
N GLU A 226 -22.45 4.43 -1.58
CA GLU A 226 -21.03 4.33 -1.99
C GLU A 226 -20.38 3.03 -1.53
N VAL A 227 -20.81 2.45 -0.40
CA VAL A 227 -20.25 1.19 0.13
C VAL A 227 -20.78 0.03 -0.71
N LYS A 228 -19.91 -0.59 -1.51
CA LYS A 228 -20.25 -1.64 -2.48
C LYS A 228 -19.97 -3.04 -1.97
N MET A 229 -18.89 -3.21 -1.22
CA MET A 229 -18.45 -4.51 -0.70
C MET A 229 -17.91 -4.35 0.72
N THR A 230 -17.83 -5.48 1.44
CA THR A 230 -17.15 -5.57 2.73
C THR A 230 -15.95 -6.49 2.63
N GLU A 231 -14.81 -6.09 3.20
CA GLU A 231 -13.60 -6.90 3.30
C GLU A 231 -13.27 -7.19 4.77
N LEU A 232 -13.39 -8.44 5.19
CA LEU A 232 -12.98 -8.91 6.51
C LEU A 232 -11.46 -9.15 6.51
N LYS A 233 -10.72 -8.32 7.23
CA LYS A 233 -9.27 -8.40 7.27
C LYS A 233 -8.79 -9.35 8.36
N LEU A 234 -8.26 -10.50 7.97
CA LEU A 234 -7.65 -11.50 8.87
C LEU A 234 -6.17 -11.18 9.13
N ALA A 235 -5.45 -10.76 8.07
CA ALA A 235 -4.03 -10.45 8.14
C ALA A 235 -3.63 -9.39 7.11
N GLN A 236 -2.39 -8.92 7.20
CA GLN A 236 -1.78 -7.96 6.30
C GLN A 236 -0.32 -8.33 6.08
N GLY A 237 0.19 -8.16 4.85
CA GLY A 237 1.48 -8.64 4.40
C GLY A 237 2.66 -8.27 5.27
N ALA A 238 2.86 -7.00 5.57
CA ALA A 238 4.02 -6.55 6.33
C ALA A 238 4.03 -6.96 7.82
N LYS A 239 2.92 -7.44 8.36
CA LYS A 239 2.79 -7.80 9.78
C LYS A 239 1.76 -8.90 10.03
N PRO A 240 1.92 -10.10 9.47
CA PRO A 240 1.01 -11.21 9.73
C PRO A 240 0.98 -11.57 11.22
N GLY A 241 -0.20 -11.78 11.79
CA GLY A 241 -0.37 -12.11 13.21
C GLY A 241 -0.12 -10.94 14.18
N LYS A 242 -0.14 -9.69 13.67
CA LYS A 242 -0.06 -8.48 14.50
C LYS A 242 -1.16 -7.51 14.12
N GLY A 243 -1.90 -7.04 15.12
CA GLY A 243 -2.95 -6.02 14.94
C GLY A 243 -2.42 -4.65 14.53
N GLY A 244 -3.33 -3.74 14.22
CA GLY A 244 -3.02 -2.35 13.92
C GLY A 244 -2.48 -1.61 15.14
N LEU A 245 -1.59 -0.66 14.90
CA LEU A 245 -1.14 0.32 15.89
C LEU A 245 -1.25 1.71 15.29
N LEU A 246 -2.04 2.59 15.90
CA LEU A 246 -2.04 4.02 15.62
C LEU A 246 -1.57 4.73 16.91
N PRO A 247 -0.42 5.40 16.88
CA PRO A 247 0.08 6.13 18.05
C PRO A 247 -0.90 7.21 18.50
N GLY A 248 -1.05 7.41 19.82
CA GLY A 248 -1.95 8.40 20.42
C GLY A 248 -1.71 9.82 19.91
N SER A 249 -0.45 10.16 19.59
CA SER A 249 -0.10 11.46 18.96
C SER A 249 -0.77 11.70 17.60
N LYS A 250 -1.39 10.68 16.99
CA LYS A 250 -2.15 10.75 15.76
C LYS A 250 -3.67 10.64 15.99
N VAL A 251 -4.11 10.29 17.20
CA VAL A 251 -5.52 10.11 17.54
C VAL A 251 -6.11 11.46 17.96
N THR A 252 -6.63 12.20 16.99
CA THR A 252 -7.40 13.42 17.20
C THR A 252 -8.82 13.08 17.65
N SER A 253 -9.59 14.07 18.16
CA SER A 253 -11.00 13.89 18.53
C SER A 253 -11.82 13.28 17.38
N GLU A 254 -11.63 13.76 16.16
CA GLU A 254 -12.34 13.26 14.98
C GLU A 254 -11.99 11.79 14.65
N ILE A 255 -10.73 11.40 14.81
CA ILE A 255 -10.31 9.99 14.64
C ILE A 255 -10.84 9.12 15.76
N ALA A 256 -10.87 9.66 16.98
CA ALA A 256 -11.44 9.01 18.15
C ALA A 256 -12.92 8.69 17.93
N ASP A 257 -13.69 9.66 17.42
CA ASP A 257 -15.12 9.51 17.11
C ASP A 257 -15.35 8.44 16.01
N VAL A 258 -14.61 8.50 14.90
CA VAL A 258 -14.75 7.51 13.79
C VAL A 258 -14.42 6.09 14.25
N ARG A 259 -13.45 5.93 15.17
CA ARG A 259 -13.04 4.62 15.68
C ARG A 259 -13.82 4.15 16.91
N GLY A 260 -14.49 5.05 17.61
CA GLY A 260 -15.10 4.78 18.92
C GLY A 260 -14.04 4.46 19.98
N ILE A 261 -13.01 5.32 20.13
CA ILE A 261 -11.88 5.17 21.09
C ILE A 261 -11.60 6.49 21.80
N PRO A 262 -10.88 6.50 22.94
CA PRO A 262 -10.44 7.73 23.60
C PRO A 262 -9.46 8.54 22.73
N GLU A 263 -9.57 9.87 22.79
CA GLU A 263 -8.65 10.79 22.14
C GLU A 263 -7.26 10.73 22.81
N GLY A 264 -6.20 10.82 21.98
CA GLY A 264 -4.81 10.92 22.46
C GLY A 264 -4.21 9.63 22.99
N GLU A 265 -4.95 8.53 23.01
CA GLU A 265 -4.47 7.21 23.42
C GLU A 265 -4.05 6.34 22.23
N ASP A 266 -3.10 5.42 22.46
CA ASP A 266 -2.68 4.48 21.45
C ASP A 266 -3.83 3.54 21.05
N SER A 267 -4.16 3.51 19.77
CA SER A 267 -5.18 2.61 19.23
C SER A 267 -4.55 1.30 18.80
N VAL A 268 -4.73 0.26 19.61
CA VAL A 268 -4.17 -1.09 19.40
C VAL A 268 -5.27 -2.06 19.06
N SER A 269 -5.14 -2.75 17.92
CA SER A 269 -6.06 -3.81 17.52
C SER A 269 -5.55 -5.18 17.99
N PRO A 270 -6.44 -6.12 18.32
CA PRO A 270 -6.06 -7.52 18.57
C PRO A 270 -5.29 -8.11 17.39
N ASN A 271 -4.50 -9.15 17.64
CA ASN A 271 -3.72 -9.81 16.59
C ASN A 271 -4.55 -10.71 15.67
N ARG A 272 -5.77 -11.07 16.07
CA ARG A 272 -6.80 -11.76 15.29
C ARG A 272 -8.20 -11.31 15.73
N HIS A 273 -9.22 -11.69 15.00
CA HIS A 273 -10.62 -11.54 15.44
C HIS A 273 -10.86 -12.49 16.62
N PRO A 274 -11.27 -11.98 17.80
CA PRO A 274 -11.47 -12.85 18.98
C PRO A 274 -12.54 -13.92 18.77
N GLU A 275 -13.56 -13.61 17.95
CA GLU A 275 -14.69 -14.47 17.64
C GLU A 275 -14.43 -15.51 16.53
N ILE A 276 -13.24 -15.53 15.93
CA ILE A 276 -12.89 -16.44 14.84
C ILE A 276 -11.74 -17.34 15.28
N ASP A 277 -12.04 -18.56 15.70
CA ASP A 277 -11.07 -19.58 16.14
C ASP A 277 -10.88 -20.69 15.11
N SER A 278 -11.82 -20.86 14.19
CA SER A 278 -11.85 -21.95 13.20
C SER A 278 -12.26 -21.45 11.81
N VAL A 279 -12.15 -22.33 10.81
CA VAL A 279 -12.69 -22.11 9.47
C VAL A 279 -14.21 -21.96 9.54
N ASP A 280 -14.89 -22.74 10.37
CA ASP A 280 -16.35 -22.68 10.50
C ASP A 280 -16.80 -21.33 11.06
N ASP A 281 -16.16 -20.80 12.10
CA ASP A 281 -16.46 -19.48 12.64
C ASP A 281 -16.25 -18.38 11.59
N LEU A 282 -15.18 -18.51 10.78
CA LEU A 282 -14.92 -17.59 9.68
C LEU A 282 -16.02 -17.60 8.65
N LEU A 283 -16.45 -18.78 8.22
CA LEU A 283 -17.52 -18.94 7.23
C LEU A 283 -18.87 -18.45 7.77
N ASP A 284 -19.18 -18.71 9.03
CA ASP A 284 -20.39 -18.20 9.70
C ASP A 284 -20.38 -16.66 9.75
N PHE A 285 -19.25 -16.07 10.06
CA PHE A 285 -19.13 -14.61 10.12
C PHE A 285 -19.26 -13.97 8.73
N ILE A 286 -18.70 -14.58 7.68
CA ILE A 286 -18.86 -14.12 6.29
C ILE A 286 -20.33 -14.16 5.87
N VAL A 287 -21.02 -15.28 6.12
CA VAL A 287 -22.46 -15.44 5.81
C VAL A 287 -23.28 -14.38 6.54
N ARG A 288 -23.06 -14.20 7.85
CA ARG A 288 -23.73 -13.19 8.68
C ARG A 288 -23.55 -11.77 8.11
N LEU A 289 -22.32 -11.38 7.74
CA LEU A 289 -22.06 -10.07 7.14
C LEU A 289 -22.80 -9.88 5.81
N ARG A 290 -22.85 -10.93 4.99
CA ARG A 290 -23.54 -10.90 3.69
C ARG A 290 -25.05 -10.78 3.87
N GLU A 291 -25.64 -11.51 4.80
CA GLU A 291 -27.07 -11.46 5.11
C GLU A 291 -27.51 -10.08 5.61
N VAL A 292 -26.69 -9.46 6.49
CA VAL A 292 -26.99 -8.12 7.04
C VAL A 292 -26.90 -7.03 5.99
N SER A 293 -25.89 -7.09 5.09
CA SER A 293 -25.65 -6.04 4.10
C SER A 293 -26.34 -6.26 2.76
N GLY A 294 -26.60 -7.52 2.38
CA GLY A 294 -27.03 -7.89 1.02
C GLY A 294 -25.96 -7.67 -0.06
N LYS A 295 -24.72 -7.35 0.33
CA LYS A 295 -23.60 -6.98 -0.55
C LYS A 295 -22.49 -8.04 -0.52
N PRO A 296 -21.57 -8.06 -1.50
CA PRO A 296 -20.45 -8.99 -1.51
C PRO A 296 -19.55 -8.84 -0.29
N VAL A 297 -19.16 -9.99 0.28
CA VAL A 297 -18.25 -10.07 1.43
C VAL A 297 -17.04 -10.91 1.07
N GLY A 298 -15.87 -10.35 1.19
CA GLY A 298 -14.61 -11.04 1.00
C GLY A 298 -13.71 -11.03 2.22
N ILE A 299 -12.57 -11.68 2.11
CA ILE A 299 -11.54 -11.68 3.13
C ILE A 299 -10.23 -11.11 2.58
N LYS A 300 -9.42 -10.51 3.47
CA LYS A 300 -8.02 -10.18 3.18
C LYS A 300 -7.12 -10.99 4.09
N THR A 301 -6.17 -11.70 3.49
CA THR A 301 -5.26 -12.58 4.23
C THR A 301 -3.86 -12.60 3.64
N VAL A 302 -2.92 -13.14 4.43
CA VAL A 302 -1.57 -13.52 4.00
C VAL A 302 -1.53 -15.03 3.89
N VAL A 303 -1.15 -15.53 2.74
CA VAL A 303 -1.06 -16.97 2.49
C VAL A 303 0.37 -17.42 2.75
N SER A 304 0.53 -18.46 3.58
CA SER A 304 1.82 -19.07 3.91
C SER A 304 1.77 -20.59 3.99
N SER A 305 0.58 -21.18 3.81
CA SER A 305 0.38 -22.63 3.97
C SER A 305 -0.69 -23.15 3.03
N LYS A 306 -0.28 -24.08 2.16
CA LYS A 306 -1.23 -24.83 1.32
C LYS A 306 -2.21 -25.63 2.18
N ARG A 307 -1.75 -26.19 3.31
CA ARG A 307 -2.60 -26.95 4.23
C ARG A 307 -3.79 -26.13 4.73
N TRP A 308 -3.56 -24.87 5.13
CA TRP A 308 -4.65 -24.00 5.57
C TRP A 308 -5.63 -23.71 4.42
N LEU A 309 -5.13 -23.47 3.21
CA LEU A 309 -5.98 -23.26 2.04
C LEU A 309 -6.84 -24.49 1.74
N ASP A 310 -6.26 -25.69 1.82
CA ASP A 310 -6.99 -26.94 1.62
C ASP A 310 -8.08 -27.14 2.71
N GLU A 311 -7.77 -26.85 3.98
CA GLU A 311 -8.73 -26.90 5.08
C GLU A 311 -9.88 -25.89 4.86
N PHE A 312 -9.57 -24.68 4.44
CA PHE A 312 -10.53 -23.65 4.14
C PHE A 312 -11.45 -24.02 2.96
N CYS A 313 -10.87 -24.46 1.85
CA CYS A 313 -11.63 -24.88 0.67
C CYS A 313 -12.52 -26.11 0.97
N LYS A 314 -12.01 -27.08 1.74
CA LYS A 314 -12.82 -28.25 2.19
C LYS A 314 -13.97 -27.82 3.09
N GLY A 315 -13.75 -26.86 4.00
CA GLY A 315 -14.82 -26.30 4.82
C GLY A 315 -15.92 -25.68 3.98
N ILE A 316 -15.57 -24.89 2.96
CA ILE A 316 -16.54 -24.32 2.01
C ILE A 316 -17.30 -25.42 1.28
N ASN A 317 -16.60 -26.42 0.72
CA ASN A 317 -17.25 -27.50 -0.04
C ASN A 317 -18.16 -28.38 0.81
N ALA A 318 -17.84 -28.58 2.09
CA ALA A 318 -18.68 -29.32 3.03
C ALA A 318 -19.96 -28.54 3.40
N ARG A 319 -19.93 -27.22 3.43
CA ARG A 319 -21.08 -26.37 3.81
C ARG A 319 -21.91 -25.92 2.61
N GLY A 320 -21.33 -25.90 1.43
CA GLY A 320 -21.94 -25.40 0.20
C GLY A 320 -21.32 -24.05 -0.27
N PRO A 321 -21.37 -23.78 -1.58
CA PRO A 321 -20.73 -22.62 -2.20
C PRO A 321 -21.26 -21.27 -1.71
N GLU A 322 -22.45 -21.22 -1.12
CA GLU A 322 -23.05 -20.04 -0.49
C GLU A 322 -22.29 -19.60 0.77
N SER A 323 -21.56 -20.50 1.43
CA SER A 323 -20.70 -20.15 2.59
C SER A 323 -19.40 -19.49 2.17
N ALA A 324 -19.01 -19.59 0.90
CA ALA A 324 -17.76 -19.04 0.39
C ALA A 324 -17.71 -17.49 0.47
N PRO A 325 -16.56 -16.87 0.71
CA PRO A 325 -16.39 -15.44 0.46
C PRO A 325 -16.60 -15.14 -1.03
N ASP A 326 -17.04 -13.94 -1.35
CA ASP A 326 -17.21 -13.51 -2.75
C ASP A 326 -15.89 -13.15 -3.40
N PHE A 327 -14.89 -12.76 -2.57
CA PHE A 327 -13.53 -12.54 -3.02
C PHE A 327 -12.50 -12.79 -1.91
N ILE A 328 -11.26 -13.04 -2.32
CA ILE A 328 -10.11 -13.13 -1.43
C ILE A 328 -9.06 -12.13 -1.92
N THR A 329 -8.72 -11.16 -1.05
CA THR A 329 -7.55 -10.30 -1.24
C THR A 329 -6.33 -11.00 -0.64
N VAL A 330 -5.43 -11.48 -1.50
CA VAL A 330 -4.14 -12.04 -1.08
C VAL A 330 -3.12 -10.92 -0.98
N ASP A 331 -2.57 -10.72 0.22
CA ASP A 331 -1.54 -9.70 0.49
C ASP A 331 -0.18 -10.38 0.65
N GLY A 332 0.80 -10.03 -0.18
CA GLY A 332 2.14 -10.59 -0.09
C GLY A 332 2.84 -10.19 1.22
N GLY A 333 3.61 -11.10 1.81
CA GLY A 333 4.42 -10.84 3.02
C GLY A 333 5.41 -9.68 2.83
N ASP A 334 5.80 -9.42 1.60
CA ASP A 334 6.64 -8.29 1.16
C ASP A 334 5.85 -6.99 0.92
N GLY A 335 4.56 -6.96 1.19
CA GLY A 335 3.69 -5.79 1.08
C GLY A 335 4.04 -4.67 2.06
N GLY A 336 3.44 -3.49 1.86
CA GLY A 336 3.72 -2.30 2.66
C GLY A 336 2.77 -2.09 3.84
N THR A 337 3.22 -1.27 4.80
CA THR A 337 2.40 -0.79 5.91
C THR A 337 2.86 0.59 6.38
N GLY A 338 2.05 1.26 7.19
CA GLY A 338 2.44 2.51 7.88
C GLY A 338 3.33 2.26 9.11
N ALA A 339 3.17 1.10 9.76
CA ALA A 339 3.97 0.68 10.92
C ALA A 339 3.94 -0.84 11.06
N ALA A 340 5.11 -1.47 11.18
CA ALA A 340 5.26 -2.89 11.48
C ALA A 340 6.53 -3.14 12.28
N PRO A 341 6.55 -4.14 13.17
CA PRO A 341 7.80 -4.62 13.77
C PRO A 341 8.69 -5.24 12.69
N MET A 342 9.99 -4.92 12.70
CA MET A 342 10.96 -5.49 11.76
C MET A 342 11.02 -7.03 11.83
N ALA A 343 10.82 -7.60 13.02
CA ALA A 343 10.76 -9.05 13.21
C ALA A 343 9.70 -9.74 12.33
N LEU A 344 8.60 -9.07 12.00
CA LEU A 344 7.55 -9.60 11.11
C LEU A 344 7.77 -9.15 9.67
N MET A 345 8.08 -7.88 9.47
CA MET A 345 8.11 -7.23 8.15
C MET A 345 9.10 -7.92 7.18
N ASP A 346 10.23 -8.38 7.69
CA ASP A 346 11.30 -8.96 6.88
C ASP A 346 11.40 -10.50 7.00
N ASN A 347 10.51 -11.15 7.78
CA ASN A 347 10.71 -12.56 8.12
C ASN A 347 9.45 -13.43 8.10
N VAL A 348 8.25 -12.87 7.97
CA VAL A 348 7.01 -13.66 8.11
C VAL A 348 6.06 -13.39 6.96
N GLY A 349 5.55 -14.47 6.37
CA GLY A 349 4.62 -14.45 5.24
C GLY A 349 5.34 -14.68 3.89
N LEU A 350 4.71 -15.44 3.02
CA LEU A 350 5.22 -15.64 1.66
C LEU A 350 5.09 -14.34 0.85
N THR A 351 6.03 -14.12 -0.04
CA THR A 351 5.92 -13.04 -1.03
C THR A 351 4.70 -13.25 -1.91
N LEU A 352 4.20 -12.19 -2.52
CA LEU A 352 3.08 -12.33 -3.45
C LEU A 352 3.41 -13.26 -4.62
N ARG A 353 4.70 -13.34 -5.00
CA ARG A 353 5.19 -14.22 -6.08
C ARG A 353 4.92 -15.71 -5.81
N GLU A 354 4.86 -16.11 -4.55
CA GLU A 354 4.53 -17.48 -4.13
C GLU A 354 3.09 -17.62 -3.66
N ALA A 355 2.57 -16.63 -2.93
CA ALA A 355 1.25 -16.68 -2.32
C ALA A 355 0.11 -16.68 -3.35
N LEU A 356 0.23 -15.86 -4.41
CA LEU A 356 -0.82 -15.74 -5.42
C LEU A 356 -1.03 -17.01 -6.23
N PRO A 357 0.00 -17.64 -6.84
CA PRO A 357 -0.21 -18.90 -7.55
C PRO A 357 -0.71 -20.02 -6.60
N MET A 358 -0.21 -20.09 -5.37
CA MET A 358 -0.65 -21.09 -4.38
C MET A 358 -2.15 -20.94 -4.07
N LEU A 359 -2.67 -19.72 -3.90
CA LEU A 359 -4.09 -19.48 -3.67
C LEU A 359 -4.92 -19.85 -4.90
N VAL A 360 -4.53 -19.38 -6.08
CA VAL A 360 -5.26 -19.62 -7.33
C VAL A 360 -5.37 -21.12 -7.61
N ASP A 361 -4.26 -21.86 -7.42
CA ASP A 361 -4.21 -23.30 -7.64
C ASP A 361 -5.05 -24.07 -6.62
N ALA A 362 -5.02 -23.69 -5.34
CA ALA A 362 -5.88 -24.29 -4.32
C ALA A 362 -7.38 -24.09 -4.64
N LEU A 363 -7.76 -22.89 -5.09
CA LEU A 363 -9.15 -22.65 -5.50
C LEU A 363 -9.57 -23.49 -6.72
N ARG A 364 -8.67 -23.70 -7.69
CA ARG A 364 -8.90 -24.58 -8.85
C ARG A 364 -9.00 -26.04 -8.44
N GLU A 365 -8.06 -26.56 -7.63
CA GLU A 365 -8.05 -27.93 -7.11
C GLU A 365 -9.36 -28.29 -6.40
N HIS A 366 -9.99 -27.32 -5.75
CA HIS A 366 -11.23 -27.51 -5.01
C HIS A 366 -12.51 -27.07 -5.76
N GLY A 367 -12.41 -26.67 -7.05
CA GLY A 367 -13.53 -26.23 -7.88
C GLY A 367 -14.17 -24.90 -7.45
N LEU A 368 -13.46 -24.08 -6.68
CA LEU A 368 -13.96 -22.82 -6.12
C LEU A 368 -13.51 -21.57 -6.90
N ARG A 369 -12.62 -21.72 -7.90
CA ARG A 369 -12.03 -20.58 -8.60
C ARG A 369 -13.04 -19.68 -9.31
N GLN A 370 -14.08 -20.25 -9.87
CA GLN A 370 -15.14 -19.49 -10.56
C GLN A 370 -16.05 -18.76 -9.56
N ARG A 371 -16.26 -19.34 -8.37
CA ARG A 371 -17.11 -18.76 -7.32
C ARG A 371 -16.41 -17.63 -6.57
N ILE A 372 -15.10 -17.71 -6.36
CA ILE A 372 -14.33 -16.79 -5.54
C ILE A 372 -13.40 -15.96 -6.44
N LYS A 373 -13.60 -14.63 -6.46
CA LYS A 373 -12.72 -13.72 -7.17
C LYS A 373 -11.44 -13.49 -6.37
N VAL A 374 -10.30 -13.36 -7.05
CA VAL A 374 -8.98 -13.15 -6.42
C VAL A 374 -8.49 -11.73 -6.68
N ILE A 375 -8.24 -10.98 -5.61
CA ILE A 375 -7.65 -9.65 -5.65
C ILE A 375 -6.19 -9.77 -5.19
N ALA A 376 -5.24 -9.41 -6.06
CA ALA A 376 -3.82 -9.40 -5.70
C ALA A 376 -3.41 -8.08 -5.04
N SER A 377 -2.62 -8.16 -3.98
CA SER A 377 -2.09 -7.01 -3.24
C SER A 377 -0.66 -7.28 -2.76
N GLY A 378 0.22 -6.30 -2.89
CA GLY A 378 1.61 -6.38 -2.47
C GLY A 378 2.58 -5.90 -3.54
N LYS A 379 3.14 -4.70 -3.40
CA LYS A 379 4.12 -4.05 -4.30
C LYS A 379 3.71 -3.91 -5.78
N LEU A 380 2.45 -4.10 -6.13
CA LEU A 380 1.92 -3.99 -7.49
C LEU A 380 1.71 -2.51 -7.87
N ALA A 381 2.80 -1.79 -8.13
CA ALA A 381 2.77 -0.33 -8.32
C ALA A 381 3.18 0.12 -9.73
N VAL A 382 3.67 -0.80 -10.58
CA VAL A 382 4.09 -0.54 -11.97
C VAL A 382 3.51 -1.58 -12.92
N PRO A 383 3.38 -1.30 -14.22
CA PRO A 383 2.60 -2.12 -15.16
C PRO A 383 3.03 -3.59 -15.24
N ALA A 384 4.34 -3.86 -15.27
CA ALA A 384 4.85 -5.22 -15.36
C ALA A 384 4.45 -6.10 -14.16
N GLU A 385 4.39 -5.52 -12.95
CA GLU A 385 3.96 -6.24 -11.75
C GLU A 385 2.45 -6.51 -11.78
N VAL A 386 1.66 -5.57 -12.27
CA VAL A 386 0.22 -5.71 -12.44
C VAL A 386 -0.10 -6.76 -13.50
N ALA A 387 0.54 -6.69 -14.68
CA ALA A 387 0.37 -7.68 -15.75
C ALA A 387 0.76 -9.10 -15.28
N TRP A 388 1.85 -9.22 -14.49
CA TRP A 388 2.23 -10.49 -13.88
C TRP A 388 1.13 -11.06 -12.95
N ALA A 389 0.50 -10.22 -12.15
CA ALA A 389 -0.59 -10.66 -11.28
C ALA A 389 -1.77 -11.23 -12.10
N TYR A 390 -2.12 -10.59 -13.21
CA TYR A 390 -3.14 -11.11 -14.14
C TYR A 390 -2.70 -12.42 -14.79
N CYS A 391 -1.45 -12.54 -15.26
CA CYS A 391 -0.91 -13.81 -15.75
C CYS A 391 -1.02 -14.94 -14.73
N THR A 392 -0.91 -14.62 -13.44
CA THR A 392 -0.96 -15.60 -12.36
C THR A 392 -2.40 -16.00 -12.00
N GLY A 393 -3.39 -15.22 -12.42
CA GLY A 393 -4.81 -15.52 -12.22
C GLY A 393 -5.51 -14.57 -11.22
N ALA A 394 -5.04 -13.36 -11.01
CA ALA A 394 -5.80 -12.33 -10.33
C ALA A 394 -6.97 -11.85 -11.21
N ASP A 395 -8.11 -11.52 -10.60
CA ASP A 395 -9.26 -10.88 -11.26
C ASP A 395 -9.20 -9.36 -11.17
N ALA A 396 -8.60 -8.84 -10.09
CA ALA A 396 -8.36 -7.43 -9.86
C ALA A 396 -7.06 -7.22 -9.05
N VAL A 397 -6.56 -5.99 -9.05
CA VAL A 397 -5.35 -5.62 -8.32
C VAL A 397 -5.63 -4.47 -7.37
N ASN A 398 -5.14 -4.61 -6.12
CA ASN A 398 -5.09 -3.54 -5.13
C ASN A 398 -3.66 -3.03 -4.97
N THR A 399 -3.46 -1.71 -5.00
CA THR A 399 -2.18 -1.10 -4.63
C THR A 399 -2.39 0.04 -3.63
N ALA A 400 -1.52 0.11 -2.61
CA ALA A 400 -1.49 1.21 -1.65
C ALA A 400 -0.40 2.20 -2.02
N ARG A 401 0.84 1.73 -2.16
CA ARG A 401 2.02 2.59 -2.37
C ARG A 401 2.01 3.30 -3.72
N GLY A 402 1.51 2.65 -4.77
CA GLY A 402 1.33 3.31 -6.07
C GLY A 402 0.49 4.58 -5.94
N PHE A 403 -0.65 4.49 -5.26
CA PHE A 403 -1.50 5.66 -5.00
C PHE A 403 -0.89 6.66 -4.03
N MET A 404 -0.12 6.22 -3.03
CA MET A 404 0.59 7.16 -2.17
C MET A 404 1.66 7.94 -2.92
N PHE A 405 2.42 7.30 -3.81
CA PHE A 405 3.38 8.00 -4.68
C PHE A 405 2.67 8.95 -5.63
N SER A 406 1.53 8.57 -6.21
CA SER A 406 0.77 9.45 -7.11
C SER A 406 0.29 10.74 -6.43
N ILE A 407 0.01 10.72 -5.13
CA ILE A 407 -0.34 11.93 -4.36
C ILE A 407 0.88 12.66 -3.74
N GLY A 408 2.11 12.17 -3.99
CA GLY A 408 3.34 12.87 -3.63
C GLY A 408 4.16 12.24 -2.48
N CYS A 409 4.00 10.97 -2.16
CA CYS A 409 4.90 10.26 -1.24
C CYS A 409 6.33 10.25 -1.82
N ILE A 410 7.32 10.51 -0.99
CA ILE A 410 8.75 10.52 -1.36
C ILE A 410 9.55 9.38 -0.71
N GLN A 411 8.88 8.37 -0.14
CA GLN A 411 9.52 7.27 0.58
C GLN A 411 10.39 7.71 1.77
N ALA A 412 9.96 8.77 2.49
CA ALA A 412 10.69 9.27 3.66
C ALA A 412 10.68 8.32 4.86
N MET A 413 9.94 7.21 4.79
CA MET A 413 9.81 6.15 5.82
C MET A 413 9.47 6.66 7.24
N ALA A 414 8.81 7.81 7.32
CA ALA A 414 8.38 8.46 8.57
C ALA A 414 6.87 8.34 8.84
N CYS A 415 6.20 7.32 8.27
CA CYS A 415 4.74 7.19 8.28
C CYS A 415 4.13 7.03 9.69
N ASN A 416 4.87 6.42 10.62
CA ASN A 416 4.43 6.17 12.00
C ASN A 416 4.79 7.30 12.97
N THR A 417 5.56 8.29 12.56
CA THR A 417 6.14 9.30 13.47
C THR A 417 5.30 10.56 13.61
N ASN A 418 4.19 10.68 12.87
CA ASN A 418 3.41 11.92 12.73
C ASN A 418 4.22 13.12 12.16
N ASN A 419 5.34 12.85 11.46
CA ASN A 419 6.23 13.86 10.86
C ASN A 419 6.45 13.61 9.35
N CYS A 420 5.45 13.08 8.65
CA CYS A 420 5.54 12.89 7.21
C CYS A 420 5.77 14.24 6.52
N PRO A 421 6.89 14.42 5.80
CA PRO A 421 7.23 15.72 5.22
C PRO A 421 6.30 16.15 4.08
N THR A 422 5.56 15.20 3.49
CA THR A 422 4.62 15.46 2.40
C THR A 422 3.16 15.60 2.85
N GLY A 423 2.90 15.54 4.16
CA GLY A 423 1.55 15.70 4.69
C GLY A 423 0.64 14.46 4.63
N ILE A 424 1.07 13.37 3.97
CA ILE A 424 0.21 12.21 3.68
C ILE A 424 -0.14 11.42 4.95
N THR A 425 0.82 11.21 5.86
CA THR A 425 0.65 10.36 7.04
C THR A 425 0.86 11.12 8.36
N THR A 426 0.50 12.40 8.40
CA THR A 426 0.62 13.27 9.57
C THR A 426 -0.70 14.00 9.85
N HIS A 427 -0.95 14.33 11.11
CA HIS A 427 -2.08 15.16 11.55
C HIS A 427 -1.66 16.57 11.98
N LYS A 428 -0.41 16.96 11.68
CA LYS A 428 0.07 18.34 11.90
C LYS A 428 -0.42 19.23 10.76
N PRO A 429 -1.24 20.30 11.05
CA PRO A 429 -1.85 21.12 10.01
C PRO A 429 -0.84 21.71 9.02
N HIS A 430 0.26 22.29 9.51
CA HIS A 430 1.29 22.91 8.67
C HIS A 430 2.01 21.97 7.70
N LEU A 431 1.96 20.63 7.93
CA LEU A 431 2.48 19.66 6.99
C LEU A 431 1.39 19.19 6.01
N GLN A 432 0.13 19.19 6.44
CA GLN A 432 -1.01 18.84 5.59
C GLN A 432 -1.27 19.88 4.49
N ASP A 433 -0.93 21.14 4.73
CA ASP A 433 -1.06 22.24 3.75
C ASP A 433 -0.32 21.98 2.43
N GLY A 434 0.66 21.07 2.43
CA GLY A 434 1.35 20.62 1.22
C GLY A 434 0.50 19.75 0.26
N ILE A 435 -0.67 19.28 0.69
CA ILE A 435 -1.56 18.46 -0.12
C ILE A 435 -2.79 19.29 -0.52
N VAL A 436 -2.95 19.51 -1.82
CA VAL A 436 -4.13 20.12 -2.40
C VAL A 436 -5.01 19.03 -3.01
N PRO A 437 -6.13 18.62 -2.36
CA PRO A 437 -6.92 17.46 -2.77
C PRO A 437 -7.39 17.48 -4.23
N GLU A 438 -7.80 18.65 -4.75
CA GLU A 438 -8.28 18.81 -6.13
C GLU A 438 -7.19 18.47 -7.15
N THR A 439 -5.95 18.91 -6.89
CA THR A 439 -4.81 18.64 -7.77
C THR A 439 -4.40 17.18 -7.67
N LYS A 440 -4.33 16.64 -6.44
CA LYS A 440 -3.92 15.25 -6.19
C LYS A 440 -4.94 14.23 -6.67
N ALA A 441 -6.23 14.58 -6.67
CA ALA A 441 -7.27 13.75 -7.29
C ALA A 441 -7.02 13.51 -8.79
N LYS A 442 -6.59 14.54 -9.52
CA LYS A 442 -6.21 14.41 -10.93
C LYS A 442 -4.98 13.50 -11.10
N SER A 443 -3.99 13.63 -10.22
CA SER A 443 -2.80 12.77 -10.21
C SER A 443 -3.17 11.29 -10.01
N VAL A 444 -4.12 10.99 -9.12
CA VAL A 444 -4.67 9.64 -8.93
C VAL A 444 -5.29 9.12 -10.24
N ALA A 445 -6.15 9.92 -10.88
CA ALA A 445 -6.80 9.52 -12.12
C ALA A 445 -5.82 9.33 -13.28
N PHE A 446 -4.80 10.17 -13.40
CA PHE A 446 -3.75 10.01 -14.40
C PHE A 446 -2.93 8.75 -14.19
N TYR A 447 -2.58 8.44 -12.93
CA TYR A 447 -1.87 7.21 -12.58
C TYR A 447 -2.67 5.95 -12.97
N VAL A 448 -3.97 5.89 -12.66
CA VAL A 448 -4.85 4.77 -13.05
C VAL A 448 -4.90 4.63 -14.56
N LYS A 449 -5.22 5.71 -15.26
CA LYS A 449 -5.32 5.72 -16.72
C LYS A 449 -4.03 5.26 -17.42
N ARG A 450 -2.87 5.71 -16.91
CA ARG A 450 -1.58 5.30 -17.46
C ARG A 450 -1.27 3.85 -17.16
N MET A 451 -1.55 3.39 -15.93
CA MET A 451 -1.37 1.99 -15.55
C MET A 451 -2.18 1.07 -16.45
N GLU A 452 -3.45 1.36 -16.64
CA GLU A 452 -4.32 0.54 -17.51
C GLU A 452 -3.80 0.52 -18.93
N LYS A 453 -3.47 1.68 -19.51
CA LYS A 453 -2.90 1.78 -20.84
C LYS A 453 -1.64 0.93 -20.99
N ASP A 454 -0.71 1.01 -20.06
CA ASP A 454 0.57 0.32 -20.15
C ASP A 454 0.43 -1.20 -19.88
N VAL A 455 -0.52 -1.62 -19.03
CA VAL A 455 -0.86 -3.04 -18.81
C VAL A 455 -1.53 -3.64 -20.04
N GLU A 456 -2.47 -2.91 -20.69
CA GLU A 456 -3.08 -3.34 -21.94
C GLU A 456 -2.06 -3.43 -23.08
N MET A 457 -1.12 -2.50 -23.15
CA MET A 457 -0.01 -2.56 -24.13
C MET A 457 0.82 -3.85 -23.95
N ILE A 458 1.07 -4.29 -22.70
CA ILE A 458 1.73 -5.59 -22.45
C ILE A 458 0.84 -6.73 -22.93
N ALA A 459 -0.46 -6.73 -22.65
CA ALA A 459 -1.40 -7.76 -23.10
C ALA A 459 -1.46 -7.84 -24.64
N HIS A 460 -1.60 -6.71 -25.31
CA HIS A 460 -1.63 -6.64 -26.78
C HIS A 460 -0.31 -7.16 -27.40
N SER A 461 0.84 -6.82 -26.80
CA SER A 461 2.14 -7.34 -27.22
C SER A 461 2.22 -8.88 -27.09
N CYS A 462 1.54 -9.45 -26.10
CA CYS A 462 1.42 -10.90 -25.93
C CYS A 462 0.38 -11.56 -26.85
N GLY A 463 -0.33 -10.79 -27.70
CA GLY A 463 -1.38 -11.30 -28.58
C GLY A 463 -2.71 -11.52 -27.90
N VAL A 464 -2.96 -10.83 -26.77
CA VAL A 464 -4.17 -10.96 -25.94
C VAL A 464 -4.96 -9.66 -26.00
N GLU A 465 -6.26 -9.75 -26.25
CA GLU A 465 -7.14 -8.59 -26.45
C GLU A 465 -7.33 -7.72 -25.20
N HIS A 466 -7.18 -8.32 -24.01
CA HIS A 466 -7.36 -7.60 -22.75
C HIS A 466 -6.54 -8.23 -21.61
N ALA A 467 -6.05 -7.43 -20.68
CA ALA A 467 -5.20 -7.85 -19.57
C ALA A 467 -5.80 -8.96 -18.70
N ARG A 468 -7.14 -9.00 -18.51
CA ARG A 468 -7.82 -10.08 -17.77
C ARG A 468 -7.77 -11.45 -18.47
N PHE A 469 -7.38 -11.49 -19.75
CA PHE A 469 -7.18 -12.74 -20.49
C PHE A 469 -5.73 -13.23 -20.50
N LEU A 470 -4.82 -12.48 -19.85
CA LEU A 470 -3.45 -12.94 -19.63
C LEU A 470 -3.45 -14.25 -18.85
N ARG A 471 -2.50 -15.15 -19.19
CA ARG A 471 -2.31 -16.47 -18.58
C ARG A 471 -0.85 -16.71 -18.27
N ARG A 472 -0.56 -17.74 -17.49
CA ARG A 472 0.83 -18.14 -17.13
C ARG A 472 1.71 -18.39 -18.35
N SER A 473 1.15 -18.89 -19.44
CA SER A 473 1.88 -19.09 -20.71
C SER A 473 2.39 -17.81 -21.37
N HIS A 474 1.83 -16.63 -21.02
CA HIS A 474 2.28 -15.34 -21.55
C HIS A 474 3.44 -14.71 -20.77
N VAL A 475 3.92 -15.36 -19.71
CA VAL A 475 5.04 -14.86 -18.91
C VAL A 475 6.07 -15.95 -18.65
N ARG A 476 7.34 -15.57 -18.69
CA ARG A 476 8.50 -16.43 -18.43
C ARG A 476 9.25 -15.88 -17.21
N ILE A 477 9.82 -16.77 -16.41
CA ILE A 477 10.55 -16.41 -15.18
C ILE A 477 12.03 -16.77 -15.34
N VAL A 478 12.91 -15.80 -15.11
CA VAL A 478 14.36 -15.99 -15.18
C VAL A 478 14.83 -16.88 -14.03
N GLN A 479 15.61 -17.91 -14.40
CA GLN A 479 16.17 -18.91 -13.47
C GLN A 479 17.63 -18.58 -13.11
N ALA A 480 18.18 -19.31 -12.14
CA ALA A 480 19.55 -19.11 -11.65
C ALA A 480 20.64 -19.29 -12.73
N ASN A 481 20.35 -20.02 -13.80
CA ASN A 481 21.26 -20.19 -14.95
C ASN A 481 21.19 -19.03 -15.97
N GLY A 482 20.45 -17.96 -15.67
CA GLY A 482 20.26 -16.79 -16.54
C GLY A 482 19.28 -16.99 -17.70
N ARG A 483 18.67 -18.18 -17.83
CA ARG A 483 17.62 -18.46 -18.83
C ARG A 483 16.23 -18.32 -18.20
N SER A 484 15.26 -17.92 -19.00
CA SER A 484 13.86 -17.91 -18.56
C SER A 484 13.14 -19.21 -18.91
N VAL A 485 12.21 -19.62 -18.05
CA VAL A 485 11.28 -20.76 -18.24
C VAL A 485 9.85 -20.21 -18.30
N PRO A 486 8.97 -20.79 -19.13
CA PRO A 486 7.54 -20.45 -19.06
C PRO A 486 7.00 -20.61 -17.65
N MET A 487 6.10 -19.71 -17.24
CA MET A 487 5.56 -19.77 -15.87
C MET A 487 4.64 -20.96 -15.68
N ASP A 488 3.96 -21.41 -16.72
CA ASP A 488 3.15 -22.63 -16.71
C ASP A 488 3.97 -23.93 -16.55
N ASP A 489 5.27 -23.93 -16.91
CA ASP A 489 6.19 -25.03 -16.56
C ASP A 489 6.54 -25.05 -15.07
N LEU A 490 6.57 -23.88 -14.41
CA LEU A 490 6.86 -23.75 -12.97
C LEU A 490 5.62 -23.96 -12.10
N TYR A 491 4.50 -23.47 -12.57
CA TYR A 491 3.18 -23.56 -11.96
C TYR A 491 2.19 -24.02 -13.02
N PRO A 492 2.10 -25.36 -13.28
CA PRO A 492 1.19 -25.89 -14.29
C PRO A 492 -0.24 -25.41 -14.05
N GLU A 493 -0.90 -24.92 -15.10
CA GLU A 493 -2.30 -24.57 -15.00
C GLU A 493 -3.11 -25.86 -14.84
N MET A 494 -3.70 -26.03 -13.67
CA MET A 494 -4.66 -27.11 -13.45
C MET A 494 -5.96 -26.76 -14.17
N GLU A 495 -6.50 -27.72 -14.93
CA GLU A 495 -7.86 -27.58 -15.44
C GLU A 495 -8.82 -27.48 -14.25
N ASP A 496 -9.78 -26.56 -14.34
CA ASP A 496 -10.86 -26.48 -13.33
C ASP A 496 -11.52 -27.86 -13.26
N LEU A 497 -11.36 -28.55 -12.14
CA LEU A 497 -12.10 -29.77 -11.89
C LEU A 497 -13.59 -29.40 -11.84
N ARG A 498 -14.33 -29.76 -12.89
CA ARG A 498 -15.77 -29.53 -13.03
C ARG A 498 -16.56 -30.47 -12.13
#